data_fc1cafe3b10dce86b38e8dfea5d489fc
#
_entry.id   fc1cafe3b10dce86b38e8dfea5d489fc
#
_cell.length_a   1.000
_cell.length_b   1.000
_cell.length_c   1.000
_cell.angle_alpha   90.00
_cell.angle_beta   90.00
_cell.angle_gamma   90.00
#
_symmetry.space_group_name_H-M   'P 1'
#
loop_
_entity.id
_entity.type
_entity.pdbx_description
1 polymer ?
#
loop_
_entity_poly.entity_id
_entity_poly.type
_entity_poly.pdbx_seq_one_letter_code
_entity_poly.pdbx_strand_id
1 'polypeptide(L)'
;STPKPVVVTPGSANRQAAELFRAAALATERRGIPSLFVTPWSDQLPSPLPEHVTHVQRAPFSALFPRAAAVVHHGGIGTTSQALAAGVPQVVQGRCFDQPDNGARLERLGVGRSLAAGDPEAGALFAALNALLDDPEVEPAARRWARAMRTDAGEPAMERAADLVEEASGAGPFSGARPPTR
;
A
#
# COMPACT_ATOMS: atom_id res chain seq x y z
N SER A 1 1.86 12.73 -21.24
CA SER A 1 1.42 12.65 -19.84
C SER A 1 2.62 12.34 -18.96
N THR A 2 2.72 12.99 -17.82
CA THR A 2 3.77 12.69 -16.83
C THR A 2 3.64 11.24 -16.38
N PRO A 3 4.73 10.46 -16.32
CA PRO A 3 4.66 9.08 -15.86
C PRO A 3 4.20 9.03 -14.40
N LYS A 4 3.36 8.05 -14.08
CA LYS A 4 2.91 7.83 -12.70
C LYS A 4 4.08 7.37 -11.83
N PRO A 5 4.26 7.92 -10.62
CA PRO A 5 5.36 7.52 -9.74
C PRO A 5 5.10 6.16 -9.07
N VAL A 6 6.18 5.50 -8.67
CA VAL A 6 6.13 4.46 -7.64
C VAL A 6 6.04 5.16 -6.27
N VAL A 7 5.01 4.85 -5.49
CA VAL A 7 4.88 5.36 -4.12
C VAL A 7 5.55 4.38 -3.16
N VAL A 8 6.42 4.88 -2.30
CA VAL A 8 7.13 4.08 -1.29
C VAL A 8 6.76 4.58 0.11
N THR A 9 6.22 3.69 0.94
CA THR A 9 5.86 4.02 2.32
C THR A 9 6.06 2.83 3.25
N PRO A 10 6.85 3.00 4.33
CA PRO A 10 7.05 1.93 5.31
C PRO A 10 5.91 1.82 6.33
N GLY A 11 4.86 2.65 6.18
CA GLY A 11 3.85 2.86 7.21
C GLY A 11 4.22 3.97 8.19
N SER A 12 3.21 4.54 8.85
CA SER A 12 3.37 5.75 9.68
C SER A 12 4.19 5.55 10.96
N ALA A 13 4.26 4.32 11.47
CA ALA A 13 4.95 3.99 12.73
C ALA A 13 6.37 3.44 12.53
N ASN A 14 6.77 3.10 11.31
CA ASN A 14 8.04 2.43 11.07
C ASN A 14 9.20 3.43 10.99
N ARG A 15 10.13 3.32 11.94
CA ARG A 15 11.37 4.12 12.03
C ARG A 15 12.62 3.37 11.56
N GLN A 16 12.47 2.22 10.89
CA GLN A 16 13.57 1.37 10.44
C GLN A 16 13.43 1.04 8.95
N ALA A 17 13.26 2.07 8.11
CA ALA A 17 12.98 1.92 6.70
C ALA A 17 14.10 2.47 5.78
N ALA A 18 15.25 2.83 6.32
CA ALA A 18 16.34 3.41 5.53
C ALA A 18 16.76 2.49 4.37
N GLU A 19 16.88 1.17 4.63
CA GLU A 19 17.24 0.21 3.59
C GLU A 19 16.14 0.09 2.52
N LEU A 20 14.86 0.15 2.91
CA LEU A 20 13.77 0.14 1.93
C LEU A 20 13.84 1.37 1.01
N PHE A 21 14.05 2.55 1.56
CA PHE A 21 14.16 3.77 0.76
C PHE A 21 15.39 3.76 -0.15
N ARG A 22 16.53 3.24 0.34
CA ARG A 22 17.73 3.10 -0.47
C ARG A 22 17.53 2.11 -1.62
N ALA A 23 16.98 0.93 -1.33
CA ALA A 23 16.68 -0.07 -2.34
C ALA A 23 15.66 0.42 -3.36
N ALA A 24 14.62 1.14 -2.91
CA ALA A 24 13.60 1.71 -3.79
C ALA A 24 14.15 2.82 -4.70
N ALA A 25 15.02 3.69 -4.18
CA ALA A 25 15.69 4.70 -5.00
C ALA A 25 16.46 4.06 -6.15
N LEU A 26 17.32 3.08 -5.85
CA LEU A 26 18.13 2.37 -6.85
C LEU A 26 17.25 1.58 -7.85
N ALA A 27 16.19 0.92 -7.38
CA ALA A 27 15.31 0.13 -8.24
C ALA A 27 14.52 1.01 -9.20
N THR A 28 13.99 2.15 -8.73
CA THR A 28 13.21 3.08 -9.55
C THR A 28 14.09 3.89 -10.50
N GLU A 29 15.32 4.24 -10.10
CA GLU A 29 16.33 4.83 -10.99
C GLU A 29 16.65 3.90 -12.16
N ARG A 30 17.00 2.65 -11.85
CA ARG A 30 17.29 1.62 -12.87
C ARG A 30 16.14 1.39 -13.84
N ARG A 31 14.90 1.52 -13.37
CA ARG A 31 13.71 1.40 -14.20
C ARG A 31 13.40 2.69 -14.99
N GLY A 32 13.99 3.82 -14.65
CA GLY A 32 13.71 5.12 -15.27
C GLY A 32 12.31 5.64 -14.93
N ILE A 33 11.80 5.35 -13.73
CA ILE A 33 10.47 5.76 -13.27
C ILE A 33 10.59 6.70 -12.06
N PRO A 34 9.81 7.80 -12.00
CA PRO A 34 9.82 8.66 -10.83
C PRO A 34 9.28 7.94 -9.59
N SER A 35 9.73 8.34 -8.42
CA SER A 35 9.25 7.81 -7.15
C SER A 35 8.85 8.90 -6.17
N LEU A 36 7.87 8.58 -5.33
CA LEU A 36 7.39 9.44 -4.26
C LEU A 36 7.52 8.70 -2.93
N PHE A 37 8.41 9.19 -2.08
CA PHE A 37 8.64 8.64 -0.74
C PHE A 37 7.76 9.35 0.27
N VAL A 38 6.97 8.57 1.01
CA VAL A 38 6.03 9.09 2.02
C VAL A 38 6.45 8.61 3.40
N THR A 39 7.06 9.50 4.17
CA THR A 39 7.49 9.25 5.55
C THR A 39 7.63 10.56 6.32
N PRO A 40 7.25 10.63 7.60
CA PRO A 40 7.56 11.78 8.44
C PRO A 40 9.03 11.81 8.90
N TRP A 41 9.80 10.74 8.64
CA TRP A 41 11.14 10.54 9.13
C TRP A 41 12.18 10.77 8.03
N SER A 42 12.60 12.03 7.85
CA SER A 42 13.58 12.41 6.80
C SER A 42 14.98 11.84 7.02
N ASP A 43 15.31 11.49 8.25
CA ASP A 43 16.58 10.85 8.64
C ASP A 43 16.77 9.44 8.06
N GLN A 44 15.68 8.83 7.56
CA GLN A 44 15.74 7.52 6.90
C GLN A 44 15.93 7.60 5.38
N LEU A 45 15.89 8.78 4.81
CA LEU A 45 16.01 8.96 3.37
C LEU A 45 17.47 8.94 2.91
N PRO A 46 17.74 8.53 1.65
CA PRO A 46 19.06 8.71 1.04
C PRO A 46 19.48 10.18 1.07
N SER A 47 20.77 10.42 1.34
CA SER A 47 21.34 11.77 1.30
C SER A 47 22.62 11.75 0.44
N PRO A 48 22.69 12.52 -0.67
CA PRO A 48 21.63 13.36 -1.20
C PRO A 48 20.42 12.55 -1.69
N LEU A 49 19.24 13.18 -1.72
CA LEU A 49 18.05 12.58 -2.31
C LEU A 49 18.19 12.58 -3.85
N PRO A 50 18.03 11.43 -4.54
CA PRO A 50 18.14 11.37 -6.00
C PRO A 50 17.10 12.25 -6.70
N GLU A 51 17.44 12.82 -7.88
CA GLU A 51 16.58 13.75 -8.62
C GLU A 51 15.22 13.18 -9.01
N HIS A 52 15.14 11.86 -9.30
CA HIS A 52 13.88 11.19 -9.66
C HIS A 52 12.99 10.88 -8.44
N VAL A 53 13.44 11.20 -7.22
CA VAL A 53 12.73 10.94 -5.96
C VAL A 53 12.18 12.24 -5.41
N THR A 54 10.87 12.27 -5.18
CA THR A 54 10.21 13.34 -4.40
C THR A 54 9.89 12.82 -3.01
N HIS A 55 10.07 13.64 -1.99
CA HIS A 55 9.69 13.31 -0.61
C HIS A 55 8.54 14.17 -0.13
N VAL A 56 7.59 13.54 0.55
CA VAL A 56 6.54 14.19 1.33
C VAL A 56 6.41 13.55 2.70
N GLN A 57 6.20 14.35 3.72
CA GLN A 57 6.08 13.83 5.08
C GLN A 57 4.80 13.01 5.30
N ARG A 58 3.71 13.45 4.70
CA ARG A 58 2.38 12.83 4.80
C ARG A 58 1.57 13.11 3.54
N ALA A 59 0.74 12.15 3.16
CA ALA A 59 -0.24 12.32 2.09
C ALA A 59 -1.48 11.46 2.38
N PRO A 60 -2.69 11.89 2.05
CA PRO A 60 -3.88 11.04 2.12
C PRO A 60 -3.77 9.96 1.03
N PHE A 61 -3.67 8.70 1.42
CA PHE A 61 -3.49 7.57 0.49
C PHE A 61 -4.66 7.41 -0.47
N SER A 62 -5.87 7.75 -0.05
CA SER A 62 -7.06 7.77 -0.92
C SER A 62 -6.93 8.70 -2.13
N ALA A 63 -6.19 9.82 -1.98
CA ALA A 63 -5.91 10.74 -3.08
C ALA A 63 -4.64 10.38 -3.86
N LEU A 64 -3.66 9.77 -3.19
CA LEU A 64 -2.34 9.48 -3.74
C LEU A 64 -2.32 8.19 -4.56
N PHE A 65 -2.79 7.08 -3.99
CA PHE A 65 -2.65 5.75 -4.59
C PHE A 65 -3.32 5.61 -5.97
N PRO A 66 -4.49 6.21 -6.27
CA PRO A 66 -5.05 6.17 -7.62
C PRO A 66 -4.16 6.79 -8.71
N ARG A 67 -3.15 7.58 -8.31
CA ARG A 67 -2.20 8.25 -9.19
C ARG A 67 -0.84 7.56 -9.26
N ALA A 68 -0.64 6.49 -8.48
CA ALA A 68 0.59 5.71 -8.47
C ALA A 68 0.64 4.66 -9.59
N ALA A 69 1.84 4.31 -10.05
CA ALA A 69 2.07 3.14 -10.91
C ALA A 69 2.07 1.85 -10.08
N ALA A 70 2.70 1.89 -8.92
CA ALA A 70 2.72 0.84 -7.91
C ALA A 70 2.94 1.43 -6.53
N VAL A 71 2.63 0.64 -5.48
CA VAL A 71 2.94 0.99 -4.08
C VAL A 71 3.91 -0.04 -3.51
N VAL A 72 5.04 0.43 -3.00
CA VAL A 72 6.01 -0.38 -2.24
C VAL A 72 5.83 -0.08 -0.76
N HIS A 73 5.54 -1.11 0.04
CA HIS A 73 5.24 -0.91 1.46
C HIS A 73 5.57 -2.14 2.32
N HIS A 74 5.43 -1.98 3.64
CA HIS A 74 5.76 -3.03 4.63
C HIS A 74 4.71 -4.16 4.74
N GLY A 75 3.56 -4.08 4.08
CA GLY A 75 2.53 -5.12 4.14
C GLY A 75 1.52 -5.00 5.29
N GLY A 76 1.52 -3.92 6.05
CA GLY A 76 0.48 -3.70 7.07
C GLY A 76 -0.90 -3.57 6.44
N ILE A 77 -1.92 -4.18 7.09
CA ILE A 77 -3.27 -4.32 6.50
C ILE A 77 -3.89 -2.99 6.10
N GLY A 78 -3.66 -1.90 6.85
CA GLY A 78 -4.22 -0.59 6.53
C GLY A 78 -3.69 -0.01 5.22
N THR A 79 -2.40 -0.18 4.91
CA THR A 79 -1.82 0.25 3.62
C THR A 79 -2.23 -0.70 2.51
N THR A 80 -2.18 -2.00 2.77
CA THR A 80 -2.59 -3.06 1.83
C THR A 80 -4.02 -2.86 1.33
N SER A 81 -4.97 -2.66 2.25
CA SER A 81 -6.39 -2.48 1.89
C SER A 81 -6.64 -1.17 1.13
N GLN A 82 -6.00 -0.07 1.51
CA GLN A 82 -6.14 1.20 0.81
C GLN A 82 -5.57 1.14 -0.62
N ALA A 83 -4.43 0.48 -0.82
CA ALA A 83 -3.85 0.29 -2.15
C ALA A 83 -4.71 -0.65 -3.02
N LEU A 84 -5.26 -1.71 -2.43
CA LEU A 84 -6.19 -2.62 -3.13
C LEU A 84 -7.48 -1.89 -3.52
N ALA A 85 -8.08 -1.10 -2.62
CA ALA A 85 -9.25 -0.28 -2.91
C ALA A 85 -9.00 0.78 -3.99
N ALA A 86 -7.76 1.28 -4.08
CA ALA A 86 -7.33 2.20 -5.14
C ALA A 86 -7.07 1.50 -6.49
N GLY A 87 -7.02 0.18 -6.53
CA GLY A 87 -6.73 -0.60 -7.73
C GLY A 87 -5.28 -0.47 -8.21
N VAL A 88 -4.35 -0.38 -7.28
CA VAL A 88 -2.92 -0.18 -7.57
C VAL A 88 -2.14 -1.44 -7.23
N PRO A 89 -1.24 -1.91 -8.12
CA PRO A 89 -0.32 -3.01 -7.84
C PRO A 89 0.59 -2.73 -6.65
N GLN A 90 0.97 -3.79 -5.91
CA GLN A 90 1.69 -3.65 -4.65
C GLN A 90 2.95 -4.52 -4.60
N VAL A 91 4.05 -3.97 -4.12
CA VAL A 91 5.23 -4.74 -3.68
C VAL A 91 5.31 -4.68 -2.17
N VAL A 92 5.34 -5.84 -1.53
CA VAL A 92 5.38 -5.96 -0.08
C VAL A 92 6.76 -6.39 0.40
N GLN A 93 7.36 -5.59 1.28
CA GLN A 93 8.53 -5.94 2.07
C GLN A 93 8.10 -6.22 3.51
N GLY A 94 7.53 -7.41 3.73
CA GLY A 94 7.05 -7.83 5.05
C GLY A 94 8.21 -8.32 5.94
N ARG A 95 8.23 -7.89 7.21
CA ARG A 95 9.25 -8.29 8.19
C ARG A 95 8.68 -9.15 9.32
N CYS A 96 7.47 -8.88 9.75
CA CYS A 96 6.88 -9.52 10.94
C CYS A 96 5.35 -9.46 10.91
N PHE A 97 4.74 -10.12 11.89
CA PHE A 97 3.30 -10.18 12.12
C PHE A 97 2.53 -10.70 10.89
N ASP A 98 1.47 -10.01 10.50
CA ASP A 98 0.60 -10.31 9.37
C ASP A 98 1.18 -9.89 8.00
N GLN A 99 2.28 -9.16 8.00
CA GLN A 99 2.84 -8.54 6.78
C GLN A 99 3.21 -9.55 5.68
N PRO A 100 3.93 -10.66 5.98
CA PRO A 100 4.24 -11.66 4.95
C PRO A 100 2.99 -12.37 4.41
N ASP A 101 1.99 -12.64 5.27
CA ASP A 101 0.73 -13.25 4.83
C ASP A 101 -0.07 -12.31 3.94
N ASN A 102 -0.12 -11.02 4.25
CA ASN A 102 -0.73 -10.00 3.39
C ASN A 102 -0.04 -9.94 2.01
N GLY A 103 1.29 -10.02 1.96
CA GLY A 103 2.06 -10.10 0.73
C GLY A 103 1.69 -11.35 -0.10
N ALA A 104 1.68 -12.52 0.53
CA ALA A 104 1.30 -13.77 -0.13
C ALA A 104 -0.16 -13.76 -0.64
N ARG A 105 -1.07 -13.09 0.07
CA ARG A 105 -2.46 -12.90 -0.40
C ARG A 105 -2.51 -12.03 -1.66
N LEU A 106 -1.78 -10.93 -1.70
CA LEU A 106 -1.71 -10.08 -2.90
C LEU A 106 -1.15 -10.82 -4.12
N GLU A 107 -0.18 -11.71 -3.93
CA GLU A 107 0.32 -12.58 -5.00
C GLU A 107 -0.75 -13.53 -5.53
N ARG A 108 -1.49 -14.20 -4.63
CA ARG A 108 -2.62 -15.07 -5.02
C ARG A 108 -3.74 -14.32 -5.75
N LEU A 109 -3.94 -13.05 -5.42
CA LEU A 109 -4.90 -12.18 -6.10
C LEU A 109 -4.39 -11.67 -7.47
N GLY A 110 -3.12 -11.91 -7.81
CA GLY A 110 -2.49 -11.45 -9.04
C GLY A 110 -2.22 -9.94 -9.08
N VAL A 111 -2.13 -9.28 -7.93
CA VAL A 111 -1.99 -7.82 -7.83
C VAL A 111 -0.77 -7.36 -7.02
N GLY A 112 0.07 -8.29 -6.59
CA GLY A 112 1.24 -7.98 -5.79
C GLY A 112 2.41 -8.91 -6.01
N ARG A 113 3.55 -8.52 -5.43
CA ARG A 113 4.74 -9.35 -5.24
C ARG A 113 5.24 -9.16 -3.82
N SER A 114 5.69 -10.25 -3.20
CA SER A 114 6.27 -10.24 -1.86
C SER A 114 7.78 -10.43 -1.97
N LEU A 115 8.52 -9.57 -1.30
CA LEU A 115 9.98 -9.74 -1.18
C LEU A 115 10.29 -10.65 0.00
N ALA A 116 11.42 -11.35 -0.07
CA ALA A 116 11.89 -12.18 1.04
C ALA A 116 12.06 -11.34 2.32
N ALA A 117 11.83 -11.97 3.48
CA ALA A 117 12.06 -11.33 4.76
C ALA A 117 13.54 -10.94 4.93
N GLY A 118 13.80 -9.81 5.55
CA GLY A 118 15.14 -9.27 5.75
C GLY A 118 15.26 -7.85 5.19
N ASP A 119 16.49 -7.42 4.96
CA ASP A 119 16.74 -6.13 4.33
C ASP A 119 16.47 -6.20 2.82
N PRO A 120 15.72 -5.23 2.26
CA PRO A 120 15.36 -5.26 0.87
C PRO A 120 16.58 -5.02 -0.03
N GLU A 121 16.79 -5.93 -0.97
CA GLU A 121 17.81 -5.75 -2.01
C GLU A 121 17.22 -4.99 -3.21
N ALA A 122 17.98 -4.01 -3.72
CA ALA A 122 17.55 -3.20 -4.87
C ALA A 122 17.28 -4.06 -6.12
N GLY A 123 18.06 -5.12 -6.34
CA GLY A 123 17.85 -6.05 -7.44
C GLY A 123 16.55 -6.82 -7.35
N ALA A 124 16.20 -7.31 -6.16
CA ALA A 124 14.94 -8.02 -5.91
C ALA A 124 13.74 -7.08 -6.08
N LEU A 125 13.84 -5.85 -5.55
CA LEU A 125 12.79 -4.86 -5.71
C LEU A 125 12.61 -4.43 -7.17
N PHE A 126 13.70 -4.24 -7.91
CA PHE A 126 13.64 -3.96 -9.35
C PHE A 126 12.95 -5.09 -10.12
N ALA A 127 13.30 -6.35 -9.83
CA ALA A 127 12.66 -7.51 -10.47
C ALA A 127 11.16 -7.59 -10.14
N ALA A 128 10.77 -7.34 -8.88
CA ALA A 128 9.38 -7.32 -8.46
C ALA A 128 8.58 -6.20 -9.15
N LEU A 129 9.14 -5.00 -9.25
CA LEU A 129 8.50 -3.88 -9.97
C LEU A 129 8.31 -4.19 -11.46
N ASN A 130 9.32 -4.79 -12.12
CA ASN A 130 9.19 -5.21 -13.50
C ASN A 130 8.10 -6.28 -13.67
N ALA A 131 8.11 -7.31 -12.83
CA ALA A 131 7.11 -8.38 -12.87
C ALA A 131 5.67 -7.88 -12.64
N LEU A 132 5.49 -6.74 -11.97
CA LEU A 132 4.17 -6.13 -11.79
C LEU A 132 3.80 -5.18 -12.92
N LEU A 133 4.73 -4.33 -13.35
CA LEU A 133 4.42 -3.22 -14.25
C LEU A 133 4.50 -3.60 -15.73
N ASP A 134 5.16 -4.73 -16.05
CA ASP A 134 5.28 -5.25 -17.41
C ASP A 134 4.26 -6.38 -17.70
N ASP A 135 3.58 -6.89 -16.67
CA ASP A 135 2.53 -7.90 -16.81
C ASP A 135 1.18 -7.21 -17.15
N PRO A 136 0.63 -7.41 -18.36
CA PRO A 136 -0.60 -6.77 -18.79
C PRO A 136 -1.85 -7.20 -17.99
N GLU A 137 -1.78 -8.30 -17.25
CA GLU A 137 -2.91 -8.82 -16.47
C GLU A 137 -3.02 -8.16 -15.08
N VAL A 138 -1.93 -7.57 -14.56
CA VAL A 138 -1.88 -7.03 -13.19
C VAL A 138 -2.80 -5.82 -13.02
N GLU A 139 -2.75 -4.84 -13.92
CA GLU A 139 -3.58 -3.64 -13.80
C GLU A 139 -5.09 -3.95 -13.93
N PRO A 140 -5.55 -4.77 -14.90
CA PRO A 140 -6.94 -5.24 -14.93
C PRO A 140 -7.36 -5.99 -13.66
N ALA A 141 -6.51 -6.85 -13.12
CA ALA A 141 -6.78 -7.57 -11.88
C ALA A 141 -6.94 -6.59 -10.70
N ALA A 142 -6.03 -5.64 -10.54
CA ALA A 142 -6.10 -4.64 -9.48
C ALA A 142 -7.39 -3.80 -9.56
N ARG A 143 -7.78 -3.38 -10.76
CA ARG A 143 -9.04 -2.66 -10.99
C ARG A 143 -10.27 -3.52 -10.69
N ARG A 144 -10.25 -4.81 -10.99
CA ARG A 144 -11.33 -5.76 -10.68
C ARG A 144 -11.51 -5.88 -9.17
N TRP A 145 -10.43 -6.05 -8.41
CA TRP A 145 -10.47 -6.14 -6.95
C TRP A 145 -10.93 -4.83 -6.31
N ALA A 146 -10.48 -3.68 -6.81
CA ALA A 146 -10.94 -2.38 -6.34
C ALA A 146 -12.45 -2.19 -6.55
N ARG A 147 -13.01 -2.72 -7.63
CA ARG A 147 -14.46 -2.72 -7.86
C ARG A 147 -15.19 -3.65 -6.88
N ALA A 148 -14.68 -4.88 -6.68
CA ALA A 148 -15.25 -5.81 -5.72
C ALA A 148 -15.31 -5.22 -4.31
N MET A 149 -14.24 -4.60 -3.84
CA MET A 149 -14.21 -3.94 -2.53
C MET A 149 -15.23 -2.80 -2.36
N ARG A 150 -15.68 -2.17 -3.46
CA ARG A 150 -16.73 -1.14 -3.43
C ARG A 150 -18.14 -1.72 -3.48
N THR A 151 -18.33 -2.84 -4.18
CA THR A 151 -19.65 -3.47 -4.34
C THR A 151 -20.02 -4.33 -3.14
N ASP A 152 -19.06 -4.95 -2.47
CA ASP A 152 -19.27 -5.67 -1.20
C ASP A 152 -19.52 -4.74 0.00
N ALA A 153 -19.36 -3.42 -0.20
CA ALA A 153 -19.76 -2.40 0.77
C ALA A 153 -21.29 -2.12 0.76
N GLY A 154 -22.11 -3.16 0.61
CA GLY A 154 -23.57 -3.05 0.65
C GLY A 154 -24.13 -2.64 2.01
N GLU A 155 -23.47 -2.97 3.11
CA GLU A 155 -23.50 -2.30 4.41
C GLU A 155 -22.10 -1.80 4.72
N PRO A 156 -21.92 -0.59 5.27
CA PRO A 156 -20.62 -0.17 5.73
C PRO A 156 -20.06 -1.24 6.68
N ALA A 157 -18.88 -1.78 6.36
CA ALA A 157 -18.29 -2.87 7.15
C ALA A 157 -18.18 -2.53 8.66
N MET A 158 -18.13 -1.25 8.99
CA MET A 158 -18.16 -0.74 10.37
C MET A 158 -19.54 -0.87 11.02
N GLU A 159 -20.63 -0.63 10.30
CA GLU A 159 -22.00 -0.83 10.82
C GLU A 159 -22.23 -2.32 11.08
N ARG A 160 -21.88 -3.18 10.13
CA ARG A 160 -21.97 -4.63 10.31
C ARG A 160 -21.12 -5.15 11.47
N ALA A 161 -19.91 -4.61 11.66
CA ALA A 161 -19.08 -4.97 12.81
C ALA A 161 -19.67 -4.50 14.14
N ALA A 162 -20.27 -3.31 14.16
CA ALA A 162 -20.96 -2.80 15.34
C ALA A 162 -22.19 -3.67 15.69
N ASP A 163 -23.01 -4.03 14.71
CA ASP A 163 -24.16 -4.91 14.89
C ASP A 163 -23.75 -6.27 15.48
N LEU A 164 -22.67 -6.87 14.94
CA LEU A 164 -22.15 -8.15 15.46
C LEU A 164 -21.64 -8.04 16.90
N VAL A 165 -21.03 -6.91 17.27
CA VAL A 165 -20.59 -6.69 18.66
C VAL A 165 -21.79 -6.49 19.59
N GLU A 166 -22.82 -5.77 19.16
CA GLU A 166 -24.06 -5.59 19.91
C GLU A 166 -24.79 -6.91 20.10
N GLU A 167 -24.96 -7.71 19.04
CA GLU A 167 -25.53 -9.06 19.10
C GLU A 167 -24.76 -9.95 20.09
N ALA A 168 -23.41 -9.96 20.00
CA ALA A 168 -22.57 -10.79 20.86
C ALA A 168 -22.54 -10.35 22.33
N SER A 169 -22.72 -9.05 22.59
CA SER A 169 -22.73 -8.49 23.95
C SER A 169 -24.06 -8.61 24.68
N GLY A 170 -25.15 -8.97 23.95
CA GLY A 170 -26.52 -8.95 24.49
C GLY A 170 -27.02 -7.55 24.84
N ALA A 171 -26.28 -6.51 24.46
CA ALA A 171 -26.70 -5.13 24.57
C ALA A 171 -27.71 -4.85 23.45
N GLY A 172 -28.89 -4.34 23.79
CA GLY A 172 -29.85 -3.86 22.77
C GLY A 172 -29.26 -2.71 21.98
N PRO A 173 -29.86 -2.35 20.83
CA PRO A 173 -29.28 -1.38 19.89
C PRO A 173 -28.83 -0.09 20.59
N PHE A 174 -27.60 0.33 20.32
CA PHE A 174 -27.02 1.55 20.88
C PHE A 174 -27.81 2.77 20.41
N SER A 175 -28.61 3.35 21.33
CA SER A 175 -29.43 4.53 21.11
C SER A 175 -28.59 5.84 21.06
N GLY A 176 -27.43 5.81 20.47
CA GLY A 176 -26.58 6.97 20.26
C GLY A 176 -27.04 7.76 19.04
N ALA A 177 -27.43 9.02 19.25
CA ALA A 177 -27.80 9.92 18.16
C ALA A 177 -26.68 9.98 17.10
N ARG A 178 -27.01 9.66 15.84
CA ARG A 178 -26.08 9.84 14.72
C ARG A 178 -25.62 11.31 14.65
N PRO A 179 -24.32 11.59 14.53
CA PRO A 179 -23.88 12.94 14.22
C PRO A 179 -24.45 13.36 12.86
N PRO A 180 -24.82 14.63 12.68
CA PRO A 180 -25.36 15.10 11.41
C PRO A 180 -24.33 14.91 10.29
N THR A 181 -24.76 14.29 9.20
CA THR A 181 -23.97 14.19 7.97
C THR A 181 -23.73 15.59 7.40
N ARG A 182 -22.47 15.96 7.28
CA ARG A 182 -22.04 17.12 6.47
C ARG A 182 -21.54 16.68 5.11
#